data_ec2fa4f308f05aef98388e1f52b859aa
#
_entry.id   ec2fa4f308f05aef98388e1f52b859aa
#
_cell.length_a   1.000
_cell.length_b   1.000
_cell.length_c   1.000
_cell.angle_alpha   90.00
_cell.angle_beta   90.00
_cell.angle_gamma   90.00
#
_symmetry.space_group_name_H-M   'P 1'
#
loop_
_entity.id
_entity.type
_entity.pdbx_description
1 polymer ?
#
loop_
_entity_poly.entity_id
_entity_poly.type
_entity_poly.pdbx_seq_one_letter_code
_entity_poly.pdbx_strand_id
1 'polypeptide(L)'
;STGSWLTKQMDHHFMAGGNLVCMHGLYYSTHGGWWEWAPPCFHFRMPYWPHMKQWLQYTERLSFLMSQGTHVCDIALMYPTESMQAYPDASTKIAFEQAMKLSNSGLDYDFMDYRSLQKSKVENGCLNISGEKYRILILADMKAMHYSSLLKIRDFSDVGTITVIHPLYLPMGFNGKPIQNKPRIY
;
A
#
# COMPACT_ATOMS: atom_id res chain seq x y z
N SER A 1 25.69 7.58 -7.03
CA SER A 1 24.37 7.50 -7.69
C SER A 1 24.32 8.47 -8.85
N THR A 2 23.92 8.01 -9.98
CA THR A 2 23.74 8.82 -11.19
C THR A 2 22.37 9.49 -11.19
N GLY A 3 22.22 10.59 -11.98
CA GLY A 3 20.91 11.23 -12.14
C GLY A 3 19.80 10.27 -12.63
N SER A 4 20.17 9.29 -13.45
CA SER A 4 19.24 8.24 -13.90
C SER A 4 18.72 7.36 -12.77
N TRP A 5 19.54 7.07 -11.75
CA TRP A 5 19.09 6.33 -10.58
C TRP A 5 18.08 7.14 -9.76
N LEU A 6 18.36 8.43 -9.54
CA LEU A 6 17.43 9.33 -8.83
C LEU A 6 16.09 9.43 -9.54
N THR A 7 16.08 9.55 -10.86
CA THR A 7 14.86 9.59 -11.67
C THR A 7 14.07 8.29 -11.51
N LYS A 8 14.71 7.12 -11.64
CA LYS A 8 14.04 5.84 -11.45
C LYS A 8 13.41 5.69 -10.06
N GLN A 9 14.10 6.11 -9.00
CA GLN A 9 13.53 6.05 -7.64
C GLN A 9 12.32 6.97 -7.53
N MET A 10 12.38 8.12 -8.16
CA MET A 10 11.28 9.08 -8.17
C MET A 10 10.09 8.56 -8.95
N ASP A 11 10.31 7.97 -10.13
CA ASP A 11 9.26 7.36 -10.94
C ASP A 11 8.55 6.24 -10.17
N HIS A 12 9.30 5.38 -9.47
CA HIS A 12 8.72 4.35 -8.61
C HIS A 12 7.89 4.94 -7.47
N HIS A 13 8.33 6.06 -6.87
CA HIS A 13 7.59 6.75 -5.83
C HIS A 13 6.24 7.26 -6.35
N PHE A 14 6.22 7.88 -7.51
CA PHE A 14 5.00 8.36 -8.15
C PHE A 14 4.09 7.22 -8.61
N MET A 15 4.66 6.15 -9.18
CA MET A 15 3.91 4.94 -9.55
C MET A 15 3.26 4.25 -8.34
N ALA A 16 3.85 4.36 -7.17
CA ALA A 16 3.30 3.84 -5.92
C ALA A 16 2.29 4.79 -5.25
N GLY A 17 1.83 5.84 -5.96
CA GLY A 17 0.82 6.79 -5.46
C GLY A 17 1.37 7.97 -4.66
N GLY A 18 2.69 8.10 -4.53
CA GLY A 18 3.30 9.28 -3.92
C GLY A 18 3.11 10.52 -4.80
N ASN A 19 2.74 11.65 -4.23
CA ASN A 19 2.54 12.91 -4.96
C ASN A 19 3.37 14.08 -4.41
N LEU A 20 4.07 13.85 -3.31
CA LEU A 20 4.95 14.85 -2.68
C LEU A 20 6.26 14.19 -2.26
N VAL A 21 7.35 14.87 -2.54
CA VAL A 21 8.70 14.41 -2.19
C VAL A 21 9.33 15.35 -1.18
N CYS A 22 9.71 14.81 -0.04
CA CYS A 22 10.54 15.49 0.94
C CYS A 22 11.94 14.87 0.93
N MET A 23 12.91 15.56 0.35
CA MET A 23 14.27 15.04 0.24
C MET A 23 15.01 15.16 1.57
N HIS A 24 15.72 14.10 1.90
CA HIS A 24 16.62 14.06 3.06
C HIS A 24 18.07 14.28 2.64
N GLY A 25 18.85 14.96 3.49
CA GLY A 25 20.29 15.08 3.30
C GLY A 25 20.76 16.37 2.63
N LEU A 26 20.00 17.46 2.75
CA LEU A 26 20.50 18.81 2.47
C LEU A 26 21.14 19.36 3.77
N TYR A 27 22.44 19.11 3.92
CA TYR A 27 23.16 19.42 5.17
C TYR A 27 23.54 20.90 5.25
N TYR A 28 23.31 21.48 6.40
CA TYR A 28 23.71 22.87 6.71
C TYR A 28 25.24 23.04 6.69
N SER A 29 25.97 22.05 7.19
CA SER A 29 27.42 22.07 7.26
C SER A 29 28.00 20.71 6.87
N THR A 30 29.18 20.73 6.24
CA THR A 30 29.97 19.54 5.92
C THR A 30 31.17 19.35 6.87
N HIS A 31 31.26 20.16 7.94
CA HIS A 31 32.29 20.01 8.96
C HIS A 31 32.01 18.81 9.86
N GLY A 32 33.07 18.12 10.30
CA GLY A 32 32.98 17.04 11.26
C GLY A 32 32.37 15.74 10.72
N GLY A 33 32.30 15.55 9.40
CA GLY A 33 31.84 14.30 8.78
C GLY A 33 30.34 14.05 8.87
N TRP A 34 29.53 14.98 9.34
CA TRP A 34 28.07 14.83 9.48
C TRP A 34 27.36 14.53 8.17
N TRP A 35 27.90 14.96 7.04
CA TRP A 35 27.36 14.72 5.69
C TRP A 35 27.47 13.27 5.23
N GLU A 36 28.23 12.43 5.92
CA GLU A 36 28.37 11.00 5.62
C GLU A 36 27.33 10.12 6.34
N TRP A 37 26.59 10.67 7.28
CA TRP A 37 25.76 9.93 8.21
C TRP A 37 24.55 9.25 7.60
N ALA A 38 23.96 9.83 6.56
CA ALA A 38 22.72 9.31 6.02
C ALA A 38 22.63 9.55 4.51
N PRO A 39 23.16 8.66 3.68
CA PRO A 39 22.89 8.71 2.24
C PRO A 39 21.42 8.42 1.95
N PRO A 40 20.85 8.99 0.86
CA PRO A 40 21.53 9.84 -0.12
C PRO A 40 21.72 11.26 0.35
N CYS A 41 22.81 11.89 -0.12
CA CYS A 41 23.13 13.30 0.15
C CYS A 41 22.68 14.17 -1.03
N PHE A 42 21.93 15.22 -0.76
CA PHE A 42 21.41 16.16 -1.78
C PHE A 42 21.91 17.58 -1.55
N HIS A 43 23.15 17.73 -1.13
CA HIS A 43 23.71 19.05 -0.83
C HIS A 43 24.64 19.57 -1.93
N PHE A 44 25.00 20.84 -1.83
CA PHE A 44 25.71 21.61 -2.85
C PHE A 44 27.13 21.10 -3.19
N ARG A 45 27.74 20.23 -2.39
CA ARG A 45 29.06 19.63 -2.67
C ARG A 45 28.98 18.34 -3.50
N MET A 46 27.76 17.84 -3.77
CA MET A 46 27.62 16.65 -4.59
C MET A 46 27.87 16.97 -6.07
N PRO A 47 28.56 16.08 -6.82
CA PRO A 47 28.91 16.32 -8.22
C PRO A 47 27.73 16.64 -9.13
N TYR A 48 26.53 16.16 -8.80
CA TYR A 48 25.31 16.38 -9.58
C TYR A 48 24.55 17.66 -9.19
N TRP A 49 24.99 18.39 -8.17
CA TRP A 49 24.32 19.60 -7.71
C TRP A 49 24.06 20.64 -8.81
N PRO A 50 24.99 20.94 -9.75
CA PRO A 50 24.71 21.87 -10.84
C PRO A 50 23.55 21.47 -11.74
N HIS A 51 23.19 20.18 -11.75
CA HIS A 51 22.11 19.61 -12.55
C HIS A 51 20.82 19.40 -11.77
N MET A 52 20.83 19.65 -10.46
CA MET A 52 19.65 19.43 -9.59
C MET A 52 18.42 20.21 -10.03
N LYS A 53 18.60 21.41 -10.58
CA LYS A 53 17.47 22.23 -11.07
C LYS A 53 16.62 21.49 -12.09
N GLN A 54 17.24 20.81 -13.04
CA GLN A 54 16.51 20.08 -14.09
C GLN A 54 15.71 18.92 -13.49
N TRP A 55 16.32 18.18 -12.57
CA TRP A 55 15.69 17.07 -11.89
C TRP A 55 14.54 17.54 -10.96
N LEU A 56 14.74 18.64 -10.23
CA LEU A 56 13.70 19.24 -9.39
C LEU A 56 12.50 19.73 -10.22
N GLN A 57 12.74 20.36 -11.37
CA GLN A 57 11.68 20.76 -12.29
C GLN A 57 10.89 19.57 -12.85
N TYR A 58 11.56 18.46 -13.11
CA TYR A 58 10.90 17.21 -13.50
C TYR A 58 9.99 16.70 -12.36
N THR A 59 10.54 16.59 -11.16
CA THR A 59 9.83 16.14 -9.96
C THR A 59 8.65 17.06 -9.63
N GLU A 60 8.83 18.37 -9.72
CA GLU A 60 7.76 19.38 -9.51
C GLU A 60 6.59 19.18 -10.47
N ARG A 61 6.86 18.99 -11.77
CA ARG A 61 5.81 18.72 -12.75
C ARG A 61 5.08 17.44 -12.49
N LEU A 62 5.79 16.36 -12.13
CA LEU A 62 5.14 15.09 -11.75
C LEU A 62 4.32 15.24 -10.47
N SER A 63 4.86 15.87 -9.43
CA SER A 63 4.11 16.15 -8.20
C SER A 63 2.82 16.92 -8.47
N PHE A 64 2.89 17.97 -9.27
CA PHE A 64 1.71 18.72 -9.66
C PHE A 64 0.70 17.83 -10.40
N LEU A 65 1.16 17.08 -11.40
CA LEU A 65 0.29 16.23 -12.21
C LEU A 65 -0.39 15.14 -11.36
N MET A 66 0.38 14.46 -10.50
CA MET A 66 -0.12 13.37 -9.65
C MET A 66 -0.96 13.86 -8.46
N SER A 67 -0.96 15.16 -8.19
CA SER A 67 -1.86 15.77 -7.19
C SER A 67 -3.22 16.20 -7.76
N GLN A 68 -3.41 16.09 -9.09
CA GLN A 68 -4.65 16.49 -9.74
C GLN A 68 -5.57 15.27 -9.93
N GLY A 69 -6.88 15.58 -9.98
CA GLY A 69 -7.91 14.56 -10.24
C GLY A 69 -8.29 13.74 -9.01
N THR A 70 -8.96 12.64 -9.27
CA THR A 70 -9.41 11.68 -8.28
C THR A 70 -8.79 10.33 -8.62
N HIS A 71 -8.20 9.67 -7.64
CA HIS A 71 -7.69 8.32 -7.77
C HIS A 71 -8.82 7.35 -8.12
N VAL A 72 -8.56 6.40 -9.01
CA VAL A 72 -9.52 5.35 -9.40
C VAL A 72 -8.84 4.01 -9.26
N CYS A 73 -9.24 3.26 -8.26
CA CYS A 73 -8.74 1.93 -7.99
C CYS A 73 -9.89 0.97 -7.64
N ASP A 74 -9.92 -0.17 -8.33
CA ASP A 74 -10.95 -1.19 -8.10
C ASP A 74 -10.56 -2.24 -7.07
N ILE A 75 -9.29 -2.32 -6.70
CA ILE A 75 -8.72 -3.42 -5.93
C ILE A 75 -8.23 -2.93 -4.56
N ALA A 76 -8.82 -3.48 -3.50
CA ALA A 76 -8.31 -3.39 -2.15
C ALA A 76 -7.53 -4.67 -1.80
N LEU A 77 -6.28 -4.53 -1.38
CA LEU A 77 -5.45 -5.62 -0.88
C LEU A 77 -5.30 -5.51 0.63
N MET A 78 -5.84 -6.48 1.37
CA MET A 78 -5.77 -6.44 2.83
C MET A 78 -4.32 -6.53 3.32
N TYR A 79 -3.95 -5.56 4.15
CA TYR A 79 -2.68 -5.59 4.86
C TYR A 79 -2.82 -6.44 6.14
N PRO A 80 -1.97 -7.45 6.37
CA PRO A 80 -2.18 -8.48 7.39
C PRO A 80 -1.83 -8.03 8.82
N THR A 81 -2.16 -6.79 9.21
CA THR A 81 -1.83 -6.23 10.54
C THR A 81 -2.34 -7.09 11.68
N GLU A 82 -3.61 -7.54 11.59
CA GLU A 82 -4.25 -8.37 12.63
C GLU A 82 -3.53 -9.71 12.79
N SER A 83 -3.17 -10.34 11.66
CA SER A 83 -2.40 -11.58 11.67
C SER A 83 -1.02 -11.40 12.31
N MET A 84 -0.32 -10.31 11.98
CA MET A 84 1.01 -10.01 12.54
C MET A 84 0.95 -9.70 14.04
N GLN A 85 -0.14 -9.11 14.52
CA GLN A 85 -0.34 -8.86 15.95
C GLN A 85 -0.67 -10.12 16.73
N ALA A 86 -1.35 -11.09 16.10
CA ALA A 86 -1.80 -12.31 16.74
C ALA A 86 -0.80 -13.46 16.67
N TYR A 87 0.03 -13.52 15.64
CA TYR A 87 0.93 -14.63 15.37
C TYR A 87 2.37 -14.16 15.07
N PRO A 88 3.38 -14.64 15.82
CA PRO A 88 4.78 -14.22 15.64
C PRO A 88 5.37 -14.60 14.27
N ASP A 89 4.83 -15.65 13.64
CA ASP A 89 5.26 -16.16 12.33
C ASP A 89 4.49 -15.55 11.15
N ALA A 90 3.51 -14.67 11.41
CA ALA A 90 2.81 -13.96 10.36
C ALA A 90 3.69 -12.85 9.77
N SER A 91 3.57 -12.63 8.48
CA SER A 91 4.39 -11.64 7.76
C SER A 91 3.60 -10.96 6.66
N THR A 92 4.15 -9.89 6.14
CA THR A 92 3.62 -9.16 4.99
C THR A 92 4.04 -9.77 3.65
N LYS A 93 4.86 -10.81 3.65
CA LYS A 93 5.50 -11.36 2.45
C LYS A 93 4.51 -11.65 1.33
N ILE A 94 3.46 -12.40 1.64
CA ILE A 94 2.46 -12.79 0.63
C ILE A 94 1.68 -11.57 0.12
N ALA A 95 1.33 -10.62 0.99
CA ALA A 95 0.66 -9.39 0.58
C ALA A 95 1.53 -8.58 -0.39
N PHE A 96 2.82 -8.41 -0.10
CA PHE A 96 3.73 -7.72 -1.02
C PHE A 96 4.01 -8.50 -2.31
N GLU A 97 4.06 -9.82 -2.28
CA GLU A 97 4.16 -10.65 -3.50
C GLU A 97 2.94 -10.45 -4.41
N GLN A 98 1.74 -10.36 -3.84
CA GLN A 98 0.53 -10.07 -4.62
C GLN A 98 0.53 -8.62 -5.14
N ALA A 99 0.93 -7.66 -4.31
CA ALA A 99 1.12 -6.28 -4.72
C ALA A 99 2.03 -6.15 -5.94
N MET A 100 3.18 -6.82 -5.92
CA MET A 100 4.13 -6.86 -7.05
C MET A 100 3.53 -7.52 -8.29
N LYS A 101 2.74 -8.60 -8.14
CA LYS A 101 2.06 -9.25 -9.27
C LYS A 101 1.04 -8.31 -9.92
N LEU A 102 0.23 -7.62 -9.12
CA LEU A 102 -0.74 -6.63 -9.61
C LEU A 102 -0.04 -5.51 -10.37
N SER A 103 0.98 -4.89 -9.77
CA SER A 103 1.78 -3.85 -10.42
C SER A 103 2.40 -4.31 -11.74
N ASN A 104 3.01 -5.50 -11.76
CA ASN A 104 3.62 -6.05 -12.98
C ASN A 104 2.59 -6.39 -14.07
N SER A 105 1.33 -6.57 -13.70
CA SER A 105 0.21 -6.78 -14.62
C SER A 105 -0.46 -5.47 -15.06
N GLY A 106 0.04 -4.33 -14.61
CA GLY A 106 -0.55 -3.01 -14.91
C GLY A 106 -1.88 -2.76 -14.18
N LEU A 107 -2.14 -3.49 -13.09
CA LEU A 107 -3.32 -3.31 -12.25
C LEU A 107 -2.95 -2.47 -11.04
N ASP A 108 -3.75 -1.44 -10.80
CA ASP A 108 -3.63 -0.59 -9.61
C ASP A 108 -4.34 -1.23 -8.41
N TYR A 109 -3.85 -0.95 -7.21
CA TYR A 109 -4.40 -1.47 -5.96
C TYR A 109 -4.04 -0.55 -4.80
N ASP A 110 -4.87 -0.55 -3.77
CA ASP A 110 -4.58 0.07 -2.48
C ASP A 110 -4.43 -0.97 -1.39
N PHE A 111 -3.46 -0.79 -0.50
CA PHE A 111 -3.45 -1.52 0.75
C PHE A 111 -4.56 -1.01 1.67
N MET A 112 -5.38 -1.95 2.15
CA MET A 112 -6.47 -1.66 3.09
C MET A 112 -6.17 -2.26 4.46
N ASP A 113 -6.20 -1.47 5.51
CA ASP A 113 -6.14 -1.96 6.88
C ASP A 113 -7.52 -2.39 7.40
N TYR A 114 -7.55 -3.12 8.51
CA TYR A 114 -8.79 -3.61 9.09
C TYR A 114 -9.73 -2.48 9.57
N ARG A 115 -9.19 -1.34 10.01
CA ARG A 115 -9.99 -0.20 10.48
C ARG A 115 -10.69 0.47 9.30
N SER A 116 -10.01 0.58 8.17
CA SER A 116 -10.58 1.09 6.92
C SER A 116 -11.66 0.15 6.42
N LEU A 117 -11.42 -1.16 6.43
CA LEU A 117 -12.43 -2.16 6.08
C LEU A 117 -13.68 -2.03 6.98
N GLN A 118 -13.52 -1.95 8.30
CA GLN A 118 -14.63 -1.83 9.23
C GLN A 118 -15.45 -0.54 9.03
N LYS A 119 -14.79 0.57 8.70
CA LYS A 119 -15.42 1.87 8.43
C LYS A 119 -16.06 1.95 7.06
N SER A 120 -15.65 1.10 6.10
CA SER A 120 -16.18 1.13 4.75
C SER A 120 -17.69 0.86 4.74
N LYS A 121 -18.36 1.35 3.70
CA LYS A 121 -19.76 1.05 3.43
C LYS A 121 -19.86 0.12 2.23
N VAL A 122 -20.70 -0.89 2.34
CA VAL A 122 -21.02 -1.79 1.23
C VAL A 122 -22.22 -1.21 0.48
N GLU A 123 -21.96 -0.59 -0.65
CA GLU A 123 -22.99 0.10 -1.45
C GLU A 123 -22.69 -0.08 -2.94
N ASN A 124 -23.69 -0.35 -3.74
CA ASN A 124 -23.60 -0.49 -5.20
C ASN A 124 -22.53 -1.48 -5.68
N GLY A 125 -22.37 -2.60 -4.97
CA GLY A 125 -21.39 -3.63 -5.31
C GLY A 125 -19.94 -3.27 -4.97
N CYS A 126 -19.72 -2.21 -4.18
CA CYS A 126 -18.39 -1.72 -3.81
C CYS A 126 -18.23 -1.58 -2.30
N LEU A 127 -16.98 -1.68 -1.85
CA LEU A 127 -16.54 -1.15 -0.57
C LEU A 127 -16.17 0.33 -0.76
N ASN A 128 -16.97 1.22 -0.16
CA ASN A 128 -16.76 2.66 -0.27
C ASN A 128 -16.12 3.19 1.00
N ILE A 129 -14.98 3.87 0.86
CA ILE A 129 -14.30 4.54 1.96
C ILE A 129 -13.46 5.71 1.45
N SER A 130 -13.57 6.87 2.12
CA SER A 130 -12.76 8.08 1.84
C SER A 130 -12.79 8.55 0.37
N GLY A 131 -13.86 8.25 -0.36
CA GLY A 131 -14.00 8.57 -1.77
C GLY A 131 -13.63 7.44 -2.73
N GLU A 132 -12.90 6.43 -2.27
CA GLU A 132 -12.52 5.24 -3.04
C GLU A 132 -13.67 4.21 -3.09
N LYS A 133 -13.70 3.42 -4.17
CA LYS A 133 -14.75 2.44 -4.47
C LYS A 133 -14.14 1.13 -4.96
N TYR A 134 -13.90 0.20 -4.05
CA TYR A 134 -13.28 -1.08 -4.40
C TYR A 134 -14.33 -2.13 -4.74
N ARG A 135 -14.19 -2.75 -5.90
CA ARG A 135 -15.02 -3.86 -6.38
C ARG A 135 -14.43 -5.23 -6.04
N ILE A 136 -13.13 -5.27 -5.77
CA ILE A 136 -12.38 -6.49 -5.48
C ILE A 136 -11.67 -6.32 -4.16
N LEU A 137 -11.82 -7.30 -3.27
CA LEU A 137 -11.08 -7.40 -2.02
C LEU A 137 -10.20 -8.64 -2.05
N ILE A 138 -8.88 -8.44 -1.92
CA ILE A 138 -7.91 -9.53 -1.88
C ILE A 138 -7.47 -9.76 -0.44
N LEU A 139 -7.64 -10.99 0.04
CA LEU A 139 -7.21 -11.47 1.35
C LEU A 139 -5.96 -12.32 1.17
N ALA A 140 -4.79 -11.77 1.52
CA ALA A 140 -3.50 -12.43 1.33
C ALA A 140 -2.94 -12.94 2.66
N ASP A 141 -2.92 -14.25 2.85
CA ASP A 141 -2.37 -14.96 4.02
C ASP A 141 -2.89 -14.41 5.38
N MET A 142 -4.21 -14.22 5.47
CA MET A 142 -4.85 -13.72 6.69
C MET A 142 -5.02 -14.86 7.70
N LYS A 143 -4.15 -14.95 8.71
CA LYS A 143 -4.21 -15.96 9.78
C LYS A 143 -5.16 -15.60 10.91
N ALA A 144 -5.37 -14.32 11.16
CA ALA A 144 -6.30 -13.78 12.14
C ALA A 144 -6.99 -12.55 11.60
N MET A 145 -8.22 -12.33 12.05
CA MET A 145 -9.02 -11.19 11.67
C MET A 145 -10.06 -10.87 12.75
N HIS A 146 -10.34 -9.61 12.99
CA HIS A 146 -11.43 -9.20 13.89
C HIS A 146 -12.78 -9.68 13.39
N TYR A 147 -13.65 -10.05 14.30
CA TYR A 147 -15.01 -10.53 13.95
C TYR A 147 -15.80 -9.47 13.16
N SER A 148 -15.66 -8.19 13.49
CA SER A 148 -16.27 -7.09 12.74
C SER A 148 -15.77 -6.99 11.31
N SER A 149 -14.48 -7.28 11.04
CA SER A 149 -13.91 -7.35 9.69
C SER A 149 -14.52 -8.52 8.91
N LEU A 150 -14.68 -9.69 9.55
CA LEU A 150 -15.33 -10.86 8.93
C LEU A 150 -16.78 -10.58 8.55
N LEU A 151 -17.53 -9.89 9.41
CA LEU A 151 -18.91 -9.50 9.10
C LEU A 151 -18.97 -8.59 7.87
N LYS A 152 -18.06 -7.61 7.78
CA LYS A 152 -17.97 -6.71 6.64
C LYS A 152 -17.62 -7.47 5.34
N ILE A 153 -16.67 -8.41 5.41
CA ILE A 153 -16.30 -9.26 4.28
C ILE A 153 -17.48 -10.11 3.82
N ARG A 154 -18.24 -10.70 4.76
CA ARG A 154 -19.47 -11.43 4.44
C ARG A 154 -20.47 -10.55 3.71
N ASP A 155 -20.76 -9.37 4.24
CA ASP A 155 -21.73 -8.46 3.64
C ASP A 155 -21.28 -8.01 2.23
N PHE A 156 -19.97 -7.86 2.02
CA PHE A 156 -19.41 -7.54 0.71
C PHE A 156 -19.42 -8.74 -0.25
N SER A 157 -19.27 -9.98 0.26
CA SER A 157 -19.24 -11.18 -0.60
C SER A 157 -20.53 -11.42 -1.39
N ASP A 158 -21.63 -10.84 -0.95
CA ASP A 158 -22.92 -10.96 -1.64
C ASP A 158 -23.03 -10.04 -2.87
N VAL A 159 -22.18 -9.01 -2.98
CA VAL A 159 -22.30 -7.96 -4.00
C VAL A 159 -21.00 -7.63 -4.72
N GLY A 160 -19.86 -8.00 -4.18
CA GLY A 160 -18.53 -7.73 -4.72
C GLY A 160 -17.73 -9.01 -4.95
N THR A 161 -16.47 -8.87 -5.35
CA THR A 161 -15.55 -9.99 -5.58
C THR A 161 -14.55 -10.10 -4.44
N ILE A 162 -14.44 -11.30 -3.85
CA ILE A 162 -13.41 -11.60 -2.85
C ILE A 162 -12.46 -12.65 -3.42
N THR A 163 -11.16 -12.34 -3.39
CA THR A 163 -10.10 -13.28 -3.75
C THR A 163 -9.30 -13.64 -2.51
N VAL A 164 -9.21 -14.93 -2.20
CA VAL A 164 -8.42 -15.44 -1.07
C VAL A 164 -7.16 -16.10 -1.60
N ILE A 165 -6.00 -15.64 -1.13
CA ILE A 165 -4.70 -16.18 -1.51
C ILE A 165 -4.06 -16.79 -0.26
N HIS A 166 -3.75 -18.08 -0.35
CA HIS A 166 -3.45 -18.99 0.74
C HIS A 166 -4.66 -19.32 1.63
N PRO A 167 -4.76 -20.54 2.15
CA PRO A 167 -5.92 -20.92 2.92
C PRO A 167 -6.05 -20.02 4.14
N LEU A 168 -7.17 -19.34 4.24
CA LEU A 168 -7.65 -18.80 5.49
C LEU A 168 -7.73 -19.99 6.46
N TYR A 169 -6.85 -20.03 7.44
CA TYR A 169 -7.20 -20.65 8.69
C TYR A 169 -8.35 -19.81 9.22
N LEU A 170 -9.59 -20.29 9.04
CA LEU A 170 -10.75 -19.61 9.59
C LEU A 170 -10.45 -19.36 11.07
N PRO A 171 -10.37 -18.11 11.51
CA PRO A 171 -10.12 -17.85 12.92
C PRO A 171 -11.23 -18.55 13.69
N MET A 172 -10.85 -19.39 14.64
CA MET A 172 -11.80 -19.88 15.62
C MET A 172 -12.40 -18.65 16.29
N GLY A 173 -13.70 -18.52 16.26
CA GLY A 173 -14.38 -17.44 16.97
C GLY A 173 -13.91 -17.43 18.42
N PHE A 174 -14.01 -16.29 19.11
CA PHE A 174 -13.56 -16.06 20.49
C PHE A 174 -13.99 -17.17 21.50
N ASN A 175 -14.88 -18.06 21.09
CA ASN A 175 -15.44 -19.19 21.86
C ASN A 175 -14.95 -20.56 21.36
N GLY A 176 -13.91 -20.66 20.53
CA GLY A 176 -13.37 -21.93 20.04
C GLY A 176 -14.32 -22.73 19.13
N LYS A 177 -15.40 -22.13 18.64
CA LYS A 177 -16.33 -22.79 17.72
C LYS A 177 -16.09 -22.28 16.29
N PRO A 178 -16.03 -23.17 15.28
CA PRO A 178 -15.97 -22.74 13.88
C PRO A 178 -17.20 -21.90 13.53
N ILE A 179 -16.98 -20.82 12.80
CA ILE A 179 -18.07 -20.00 12.26
C ILE A 179 -18.79 -20.86 11.22
N GLN A 180 -20.05 -21.25 11.48
CA GLN A 180 -20.79 -22.25 10.71
C GLN A 180 -21.31 -21.77 9.34
N ASN A 181 -21.09 -20.53 8.94
CA ASN A 181 -21.51 -20.05 7.62
C ASN A 181 -20.28 -19.95 6.70
N LYS A 182 -20.08 -20.95 5.85
CA LYS A 182 -19.08 -20.94 4.79
C LYS A 182 -19.41 -19.81 3.80
N PRO A 183 -18.53 -18.80 3.62
CA PRO A 183 -18.62 -17.98 2.42
C PRO A 183 -18.40 -18.90 1.21
N ARG A 184 -19.17 -18.75 0.15
CA ARG A 184 -18.88 -19.42 -1.13
C ARG A 184 -17.61 -18.77 -1.67
N ILE A 185 -16.51 -19.53 -1.64
CA ILE A 185 -15.23 -19.15 -2.26
C ILE A 185 -15.32 -19.66 -3.71
N TYR A 186 -15.22 -18.77 -4.66
CA TYR A 186 -15.06 -19.08 -6.08
C TYR A 186 -13.60 -18.94 -6.47
#